data_a27b5ba8e9600b9ad38886cf79dde43b
#
_entry.id   a27b5ba8e9600b9ad38886cf79dde43b
#
_cell.length_a   1.000
_cell.length_b   1.000
_cell.length_c   1.000
_cell.angle_alpha   90.00
_cell.angle_beta   90.00
_cell.angle_gamma   90.00
#
_symmetry.space_group_name_H-M   'P 1'
#
loop_
_entity.id
_entity.type
_entity.pdbx_description
1 polymer ?
#
loop_
_entity_poly.entity_id
_entity_poly.type
_entity_poly.pdbx_seq_one_letter_code
_entity_poly.pdbx_strand_id
1 'polypeptide(L)'
;MDIPSWNLTGDWFDVCKCNIPCPCLFARAPSYGDCEGVMAYHIKHGQYGEISLDGLNVLILDYFKGNVWTGETKVDIALFFDESANEEQRKALNMIFTGKAGGFMGQFANLIGDVRGLEYASIKFEVAEDLAYWSAEIPGKVFAKGEALTGPMTPPGKRVQTINGPGSEVGPGTVATWGTAVTDEVNVPYFRYEWKRSGRSSKHIAFNWSGP
;
A
#
# COMPACT_ATOMS: atom_id res chain seq x y z
N MET A 1 17.01 9.64 20.55
CA MET A 1 17.29 8.20 20.32
C MET A 1 17.70 8.09 18.86
N ASP A 2 18.83 7.46 18.62
CA ASP A 2 19.28 7.21 17.26
C ASP A 2 18.32 6.21 16.60
N ILE A 3 17.91 6.51 15.37
CA ILE A 3 17.07 5.60 14.59
C ILE A 3 18.00 4.51 14.05
N PRO A 4 17.77 3.23 14.35
CA PRO A 4 18.60 2.17 13.78
C PRO A 4 18.39 2.07 12.27
N SER A 5 19.40 1.61 11.55
CA SER A 5 19.25 1.28 10.13
C SER A 5 18.20 0.20 9.93
N TRP A 6 17.47 0.30 8.82
CA TRP A 6 16.44 -0.66 8.49
C TRP A 6 16.38 -0.90 6.98
N ASN A 7 15.91 -2.07 6.61
CA ASN A 7 15.60 -2.43 5.22
C ASN A 7 14.38 -3.34 5.18
N LEU A 8 13.60 -3.21 4.13
CA LEU A 8 12.43 -4.04 3.84
C LEU A 8 12.41 -4.40 2.36
N THR A 9 12.21 -5.67 2.06
CA THR A 9 11.88 -6.14 0.71
C THR A 9 10.60 -6.95 0.74
N GLY A 10 9.79 -6.83 -0.29
CA GLY A 10 8.52 -7.54 -0.31
C GLY A 10 7.63 -7.14 -1.47
N ASP A 11 6.36 -7.41 -1.31
CA ASP A 11 5.31 -7.03 -2.24
C ASP A 11 4.35 -6.04 -1.60
N TRP A 12 3.90 -5.06 -2.37
CA TRP A 12 2.70 -4.33 -2.02
C TRP A 12 1.76 -4.19 -3.20
N PHE A 13 0.51 -4.05 -2.88
CA PHE A 13 -0.49 -3.67 -3.86
C PHE A 13 -1.49 -2.68 -3.28
N ASP A 14 -2.17 -1.99 -4.17
CA ASP A 14 -3.34 -1.20 -3.80
C ASP A 14 -4.59 -1.68 -4.51
N VAL A 15 -5.73 -1.33 -3.93
CA VAL A 15 -7.01 -1.16 -4.62
C VAL A 15 -7.54 0.22 -4.27
N CYS A 16 -7.92 1.01 -5.26
CA CYS A 16 -8.32 2.38 -5.02
C CYS A 16 -9.51 2.81 -5.88
N LYS A 17 -10.16 3.91 -5.46
CA LYS A 17 -11.36 4.47 -6.08
C LYS A 17 -11.17 4.94 -7.52
N CYS A 18 -9.95 5.24 -7.93
CA CYS A 18 -9.63 5.84 -9.22
C CYS A 18 -9.93 4.96 -10.43
N ASN A 19 -9.98 5.57 -11.61
CA ASN A 19 -9.94 4.87 -12.90
C ASN A 19 -8.55 4.24 -13.13
N ILE A 20 -8.45 3.33 -14.10
CA ILE A 20 -7.20 2.72 -14.55
C ILE A 20 -6.71 3.47 -15.80
N PRO A 21 -5.44 3.93 -15.82
CA PRO A 21 -4.45 3.93 -14.73
C PRO A 21 -4.75 4.99 -13.67
N CYS A 22 -4.32 4.74 -12.42
CA CYS A 22 -4.49 5.69 -11.33
C CYS A 22 -3.70 6.99 -11.58
N PRO A 23 -4.33 8.16 -11.62
CA PRO A 23 -3.64 9.41 -11.92
C PRO A 23 -2.68 9.86 -10.82
N CYS A 24 -2.87 9.39 -9.58
CA CYS A 24 -1.97 9.74 -8.47
C CYS A 24 -0.53 9.24 -8.71
N LEU A 25 -0.36 8.12 -9.44
CA LEU A 25 0.97 7.64 -9.85
C LEU A 25 1.74 8.68 -10.71
N PHE A 26 1.01 9.57 -11.38
CA PHE A 26 1.54 10.63 -12.24
C PHE A 26 1.47 12.02 -11.58
N ALA A 27 1.41 12.07 -10.24
CA ALA A 27 1.29 13.30 -9.44
C ALA A 27 0.07 14.17 -9.82
N ARG A 28 -1.04 13.54 -10.21
CA ARG A 28 -2.30 14.20 -10.57
C ARG A 28 -3.35 13.98 -9.50
N ALA A 29 -4.38 14.85 -9.51
CA ALA A 29 -5.55 14.67 -8.65
C ALA A 29 -6.30 13.36 -8.97
N PRO A 30 -6.94 12.73 -7.98
CA PRO A 30 -7.76 11.53 -8.16
C PRO A 30 -8.85 11.72 -9.21
N SER A 31 -9.25 10.62 -9.90
CA SER A 31 -10.24 10.63 -10.98
C SER A 31 -11.58 11.27 -10.61
N TYR A 32 -11.96 11.20 -9.34
CA TYR A 32 -13.26 11.70 -8.84
C TYR A 32 -13.11 12.85 -7.84
N GLY A 33 -11.90 13.46 -7.77
CA GLY A 33 -11.61 14.57 -6.89
C GLY A 33 -11.26 14.16 -5.44
N ASP A 34 -11.47 12.91 -5.09
CA ASP A 34 -11.07 12.31 -3.83
C ASP A 34 -10.57 10.87 -4.04
N CYS A 35 -9.75 10.39 -3.13
CA CYS A 35 -9.25 9.02 -3.11
C CYS A 35 -9.65 8.34 -1.81
N GLU A 36 -9.97 7.06 -1.92
CA GLU A 36 -10.07 6.08 -0.85
C GLU A 36 -9.44 4.81 -1.36
N GLY A 37 -8.64 4.17 -0.53
CA GLY A 37 -7.94 2.98 -0.95
C GLY A 37 -7.52 2.05 0.18
N VAL A 38 -7.10 0.88 -0.23
CA VAL A 38 -6.40 -0.10 0.58
C VAL A 38 -5.01 -0.26 0.01
N MET A 39 -3.99 -0.10 0.83
CA MET A 39 -2.61 -0.45 0.53
C MET A 39 -2.21 -1.62 1.42
N ALA A 40 -1.86 -2.75 0.83
CA ALA A 40 -1.45 -3.94 1.56
C ALA A 40 0.01 -4.28 1.25
N TYR A 41 0.76 -4.64 2.28
CA TYR A 41 2.20 -4.90 2.24
C TYR A 41 2.49 -6.27 2.86
N HIS A 42 3.35 -7.03 2.20
CA HIS A 42 3.95 -8.25 2.74
C HIS A 42 5.48 -8.08 2.77
N ILE A 43 6.05 -8.20 3.94
CA ILE A 43 7.50 -8.11 4.14
C ILE A 43 8.09 -9.50 3.97
N LYS A 44 8.74 -9.76 2.83
CA LYS A 44 9.45 -11.03 2.59
C LYS A 44 10.71 -11.13 3.45
N HIS A 45 11.51 -10.05 3.44
CA HIS A 45 12.67 -9.90 4.28
C HIS A 45 12.71 -8.47 4.83
N GLY A 46 12.84 -8.36 6.13
CA GLY A 46 12.85 -7.06 6.79
C GLY A 46 13.68 -7.06 8.06
N GLN A 47 14.40 -5.96 8.27
CA GLN A 47 15.18 -5.75 9.47
C GLN A 47 15.09 -4.30 9.93
N TYR A 48 14.95 -4.11 11.25
CA TYR A 48 15.02 -2.82 11.93
C TYR A 48 16.01 -2.93 13.09
N GLY A 49 17.25 -2.46 12.87
CA GLY A 49 18.36 -2.80 13.75
C GLY A 49 18.58 -4.32 13.80
N GLU A 50 18.40 -4.94 14.95
CA GLU A 50 18.50 -6.40 15.14
C GLU A 50 17.13 -7.11 15.12
N ILE A 51 16.03 -6.35 14.92
CA ILE A 51 14.67 -6.88 14.94
C ILE A 51 14.30 -7.37 13.55
N SER A 52 14.07 -8.69 13.37
CA SER A 52 13.52 -9.23 12.12
C SER A 52 12.05 -8.89 12.00
N LEU A 53 11.65 -8.49 10.77
CA LEU A 53 10.27 -8.20 10.38
C LEU A 53 9.79 -9.17 9.28
N ASP A 54 10.51 -10.26 9.03
CA ASP A 54 10.21 -11.24 8.00
C ASP A 54 8.82 -11.84 8.19
N GLY A 55 8.08 -11.95 7.08
CA GLY A 55 6.76 -12.57 7.03
C GLY A 55 5.62 -11.73 7.57
N LEU A 56 5.89 -10.55 8.12
CA LEU A 56 4.84 -9.68 8.66
C LEU A 56 4.10 -8.92 7.55
N ASN A 57 2.81 -8.69 7.81
CA ASN A 57 1.93 -7.95 6.93
C ASN A 57 1.52 -6.60 7.53
N VAL A 58 1.30 -5.63 6.66
CA VAL A 58 0.75 -4.32 7.03
C VAL A 58 -0.35 -3.97 6.04
N LEU A 59 -1.45 -3.40 6.54
CA LEU A 59 -2.50 -2.85 5.71
C LEU A 59 -2.82 -1.43 6.15
N ILE A 60 -2.94 -0.54 5.17
CA ILE A 60 -3.26 0.87 5.38
C ILE A 60 -4.54 1.18 4.61
N LEU A 61 -5.50 1.79 5.28
CA LEU A 61 -6.63 2.47 4.66
C LEU A 61 -6.28 3.94 4.52
N ASP A 62 -6.57 4.53 3.38
CA ASP A 62 -6.30 5.94 3.12
C ASP A 62 -7.53 6.69 2.62
N TYR A 63 -7.55 8.00 2.91
CA TYR A 63 -8.51 8.96 2.35
C TYR A 63 -7.86 10.32 2.18
N PHE A 64 -8.07 10.94 1.03
CA PHE A 64 -7.76 12.36 0.81
C PHE A 64 -8.65 12.96 -0.27
N LYS A 65 -8.76 14.30 -0.27
CA LYS A 65 -9.50 15.06 -1.28
C LYS A 65 -8.56 16.05 -1.98
N GLY A 66 -8.67 16.14 -3.31
CA GLY A 66 -7.79 17.01 -4.10
C GLY A 66 -6.47 16.36 -4.46
N ASN A 67 -5.46 17.15 -4.82
CA ASN A 67 -4.14 16.66 -5.21
C ASN A 67 -3.18 16.68 -4.02
N VAL A 68 -2.88 15.53 -3.45
CA VAL A 68 -1.96 15.41 -2.31
C VAL A 68 -0.53 15.85 -2.64
N TRP A 69 -0.14 15.75 -3.90
CA TRP A 69 1.22 16.07 -4.35
C TRP A 69 1.52 17.57 -4.40
N THR A 70 0.48 18.42 -4.41
CA THR A 70 0.67 19.89 -4.33
C THR A 70 0.98 20.36 -2.91
N GLY A 71 0.82 19.51 -1.91
CA GLY A 71 0.97 19.86 -0.49
C GLY A 71 -0.24 20.60 0.11
N GLU A 72 -1.29 20.85 -0.67
CA GLU A 72 -2.50 21.56 -0.22
C GLU A 72 -3.44 20.67 0.61
N THR A 73 -3.29 19.37 0.49
CA THR A 73 -4.11 18.39 1.21
C THR A 73 -3.23 17.35 1.89
N LYS A 74 -3.82 16.64 2.84
CA LYS A 74 -3.18 15.56 3.59
C LYS A 74 -3.96 14.27 3.41
N VAL A 75 -3.29 13.16 3.68
CA VAL A 75 -3.87 11.82 3.65
C VAL A 75 -4.22 11.39 5.06
N ASP A 76 -5.49 11.15 5.33
CA ASP A 76 -5.92 10.50 6.56
C ASP A 76 -5.72 8.99 6.40
N ILE A 77 -5.15 8.34 7.40
CA ILE A 77 -4.82 6.91 7.35
C ILE A 77 -5.37 6.16 8.57
N ALA A 78 -5.64 4.87 8.38
CA ALA A 78 -5.74 3.90 9.46
C ALA A 78 -4.78 2.74 9.18
N LEU A 79 -4.12 2.25 10.22
CA LEU A 79 -3.06 1.26 10.14
C LEU A 79 -3.53 -0.05 10.76
N PHE A 80 -3.26 -1.16 10.06
CA PHE A 80 -3.40 -2.50 10.60
C PHE A 80 -2.04 -3.18 10.51
N PHE A 81 -1.53 -3.64 11.65
CA PHE A 81 -0.33 -4.44 11.71
C PHE A 81 -0.67 -5.88 12.01
N ASP A 82 0.14 -6.79 11.49
CA ASP A 82 -0.01 -8.22 11.73
C ASP A 82 -0.09 -8.52 13.24
N GLU A 83 -1.13 -9.24 13.67
CA GLU A 83 -1.33 -9.58 15.08
C GLU A 83 -0.24 -10.51 15.62
N SER A 84 0.43 -11.28 14.74
CA SER A 84 1.55 -12.16 15.11
C SER A 84 2.81 -11.39 15.51
N ALA A 85 2.91 -10.09 15.17
CA ALA A 85 4.05 -9.26 15.53
C ALA A 85 4.17 -9.12 17.06
N ASN A 86 5.36 -9.35 17.59
CA ASN A 86 5.67 -9.08 18.98
C ASN A 86 5.81 -7.57 19.27
N GLU A 87 6.00 -7.19 20.53
CA GLU A 87 6.00 -5.79 20.94
C GLU A 87 7.11 -4.96 20.27
N GLU A 88 8.31 -5.54 20.08
CA GLU A 88 9.43 -4.85 19.45
C GLU A 88 9.18 -4.67 17.94
N GLN A 89 8.67 -5.71 17.28
CA GLN A 89 8.26 -5.66 15.89
C GLN A 89 7.14 -4.64 15.65
N ARG A 90 6.15 -4.56 16.54
CA ARG A 90 5.08 -3.55 16.50
C ARG A 90 5.61 -2.12 16.56
N LYS A 91 6.59 -1.88 17.45
CA LYS A 91 7.27 -0.58 17.56
C LYS A 91 8.04 -0.25 16.26
N ALA A 92 8.78 -1.24 15.72
CA ALA A 92 9.53 -1.07 14.47
C ALA A 92 8.61 -0.77 13.28
N LEU A 93 7.53 -1.56 13.09
CA LEU A 93 6.52 -1.31 12.06
C LEU A 93 5.91 0.09 12.18
N ASN A 94 5.54 0.51 13.39
CA ASN A 94 5.00 1.85 13.61
C ASN A 94 6.01 2.93 13.26
N MET A 95 7.28 2.78 13.60
CA MET A 95 8.33 3.74 13.24
C MET A 95 8.50 3.85 11.72
N ILE A 96 8.53 2.72 11.02
CA ILE A 96 8.71 2.67 9.56
C ILE A 96 7.48 3.21 8.83
N PHE A 97 6.29 2.62 9.06
CA PHE A 97 5.08 2.92 8.29
C PHE A 97 4.41 4.25 8.62
N THR A 98 4.79 4.90 9.72
CA THR A 98 4.45 6.31 9.98
C THR A 98 5.53 7.29 9.49
N GLY A 99 6.59 6.79 8.86
CA GLY A 99 7.70 7.60 8.33
C GLY A 99 8.68 8.15 9.40
N LYS A 100 8.47 7.84 10.68
CA LYS A 100 9.33 8.31 11.78
C LYS A 100 10.73 7.72 11.74
N ALA A 101 10.90 6.57 11.09
CA ALA A 101 12.20 5.94 10.87
C ALA A 101 12.97 6.52 9.68
N GLY A 102 12.48 7.57 9.03
CA GLY A 102 13.12 8.15 7.85
C GLY A 102 13.09 7.23 6.62
N GLY A 103 14.10 7.35 5.76
CA GLY A 103 14.19 6.57 4.54
C GLY A 103 13.07 6.86 3.55
N PHE A 104 12.73 5.86 2.71
CA PHE A 104 11.68 6.00 1.70
C PHE A 104 10.32 6.41 2.31
N MET A 105 9.88 5.72 3.36
CA MET A 105 8.61 6.03 4.02
C MET A 105 8.60 7.43 4.68
N GLY A 106 9.77 7.92 5.09
CA GLY A 106 9.91 9.27 5.63
C GLY A 106 9.56 10.38 4.64
N GLN A 107 9.69 10.11 3.33
CA GLN A 107 9.28 11.06 2.29
C GLN A 107 7.76 11.28 2.27
N PHE A 108 6.99 10.28 2.67
CA PHE A 108 5.53 10.35 2.75
C PHE A 108 5.02 10.85 4.10
N ALA A 109 5.87 10.89 5.14
CA ALA A 109 5.45 11.34 6.47
C ALA A 109 4.79 12.73 6.45
N ASN A 110 5.29 13.62 5.59
CA ASN A 110 4.74 14.96 5.43
C ASN A 110 3.38 14.99 4.71
N LEU A 111 2.99 13.92 4.04
CA LEU A 111 1.67 13.80 3.41
C LEU A 111 0.61 13.29 4.39
N ILE A 112 1.00 12.64 5.48
CA ILE A 112 0.08 12.10 6.47
C ILE A 112 -0.57 13.26 7.24
N GLY A 113 -1.90 13.22 7.30
CA GLY A 113 -2.74 14.11 8.10
C GLY A 113 -3.15 13.45 9.41
N ASP A 114 -4.41 13.01 9.49
CA ASP A 114 -4.95 12.33 10.65
C ASP A 114 -4.65 10.82 10.60
N VAL A 115 -4.11 10.29 11.70
CA VAL A 115 -4.05 8.83 11.92
C VAL A 115 -5.32 8.43 12.66
N ARG A 116 -6.34 8.02 11.90
CA ARG A 116 -7.68 7.70 12.41
C ARG A 116 -7.71 6.50 13.34
N GLY A 117 -6.69 5.64 13.27
CA GLY A 117 -6.54 4.52 14.18
C GLY A 117 -5.40 3.59 13.82
N LEU A 118 -5.07 2.73 14.80
CA LEU A 118 -4.13 1.62 14.65
C LEU A 118 -4.70 0.39 15.34
N GLU A 119 -4.68 -0.73 14.65
CA GLU A 119 -5.17 -2.02 15.16
C GLU A 119 -4.20 -3.15 14.80
N TYR A 120 -4.19 -4.20 15.60
CA TYR A 120 -3.49 -5.45 15.29
C TYR A 120 -4.52 -6.48 14.83
N ALA A 121 -4.28 -7.08 13.67
CA ALA A 121 -5.26 -7.95 13.02
C ALA A 121 -4.59 -9.12 12.32
N SER A 122 -5.35 -10.21 12.14
CA SER A 122 -4.95 -11.31 11.26
C SER A 122 -5.05 -10.83 9.81
N ILE A 123 -3.91 -10.62 9.15
CA ILE A 123 -3.84 -10.14 7.78
C ILE A 123 -3.40 -11.30 6.88
N LYS A 124 -4.29 -11.77 6.02
CA LYS A 124 -3.94 -12.69 4.94
C LYS A 124 -3.46 -11.88 3.75
N PHE A 125 -2.35 -12.28 3.14
CA PHE A 125 -1.79 -11.64 1.96
C PHE A 125 -1.37 -12.70 0.96
N GLU A 126 -1.70 -12.51 -0.31
CA GLU A 126 -1.35 -13.43 -1.38
C GLU A 126 -1.04 -12.68 -2.67
N VAL A 127 -0.01 -13.10 -3.37
CA VAL A 127 0.34 -12.68 -4.73
C VAL A 127 0.66 -13.92 -5.54
N ALA A 128 -0.01 -14.10 -6.69
CA ALA A 128 0.27 -15.19 -7.58
C ALA A 128 1.69 -15.08 -8.17
N GLU A 129 2.42 -16.19 -8.28
CA GLU A 129 3.80 -16.20 -8.79
C GLU A 129 3.93 -15.59 -10.18
N ASP A 130 2.92 -15.77 -11.03
CA ASP A 130 2.83 -15.20 -12.37
C ASP A 130 2.20 -13.81 -12.41
N LEU A 131 1.94 -13.20 -11.25
CA LEU A 131 1.26 -11.91 -11.07
C LEU A 131 -0.13 -11.87 -11.73
N ALA A 132 -0.85 -12.98 -11.81
CA ALA A 132 -2.21 -12.99 -12.34
C ALA A 132 -3.20 -12.27 -11.42
N TYR A 133 -2.98 -12.36 -10.12
CA TYR A 133 -3.78 -11.70 -9.09
C TYR A 133 -2.98 -11.45 -7.81
N TRP A 134 -3.55 -10.61 -6.97
CA TRP A 134 -3.09 -10.33 -5.61
C TRP A 134 -4.29 -10.03 -4.70
N SER A 135 -4.18 -10.37 -3.43
CA SER A 135 -5.25 -10.14 -2.46
C SER A 135 -4.75 -9.92 -1.04
N ALA A 136 -5.55 -9.20 -0.25
CA ALA A 136 -5.40 -9.09 1.19
C ALA A 136 -6.76 -9.13 1.87
N GLU A 137 -6.82 -9.80 3.03
CA GLU A 137 -8.04 -9.92 3.81
C GLU A 137 -7.75 -9.71 5.30
N ILE A 138 -8.58 -8.89 5.95
CA ILE A 138 -8.78 -8.88 7.39
C ILE A 138 -10.22 -9.35 7.60
N PRO A 139 -10.45 -10.55 8.18
CA PRO A 139 -11.78 -11.14 8.26
C PRO A 139 -12.82 -10.20 8.88
N GLY A 140 -13.92 -9.98 8.15
CA GLY A 140 -15.03 -9.12 8.57
C GLY A 140 -14.77 -7.61 8.48
N LYS A 141 -13.58 -7.17 8.06
CA LYS A 141 -13.19 -5.75 7.99
C LYS A 141 -12.73 -5.30 6.60
N VAL A 142 -11.85 -6.02 5.96
CA VAL A 142 -11.28 -5.66 4.67
C VAL A 142 -11.17 -6.88 3.78
N PHE A 143 -11.60 -6.76 2.52
CA PHE A 143 -11.27 -7.69 1.47
C PHE A 143 -10.91 -6.94 0.20
N ALA A 144 -9.65 -6.95 -0.15
CA ALA A 144 -9.07 -6.30 -1.32
C ALA A 144 -8.49 -7.35 -2.27
N LYS A 145 -8.92 -7.35 -3.54
CA LYS A 145 -8.39 -8.25 -4.56
C LYS A 145 -8.25 -7.52 -5.89
N GLY A 146 -7.07 -7.60 -6.49
CA GLY A 146 -6.77 -7.16 -7.84
C GLY A 146 -6.50 -8.34 -8.77
N GLU A 147 -6.91 -8.21 -10.03
CA GLU A 147 -6.55 -9.12 -11.12
C GLU A 147 -5.81 -8.34 -12.19
N ALA A 148 -4.69 -8.89 -12.67
CA ALA A 148 -3.81 -8.19 -13.59
C ALA A 148 -4.47 -7.90 -14.93
N LEU A 149 -4.19 -6.73 -15.48
CA LEU A 149 -4.64 -6.37 -16.82
C LEU A 149 -3.92 -7.20 -17.88
N THR A 150 -4.70 -7.66 -18.83
CA THR A 150 -4.23 -8.20 -20.10
C THR A 150 -5.03 -7.54 -21.22
N GLY A 151 -4.41 -7.38 -22.38
CA GLY A 151 -5.07 -6.82 -23.56
C GLY A 151 -4.88 -7.72 -24.77
N PRO A 152 -5.52 -7.42 -25.90
CA PRO A 152 -5.44 -8.21 -27.12
C PRO A 152 -4.01 -8.42 -27.63
N MET A 153 -3.11 -7.48 -27.31
CA MET A 153 -1.71 -7.50 -27.72
C MET A 153 -0.76 -7.97 -26.60
N THR A 154 -1.29 -8.33 -25.43
CA THR A 154 -0.46 -8.84 -24.32
C THR A 154 -0.07 -10.28 -24.61
N PRO A 155 1.22 -10.63 -24.74
CA PRO A 155 1.64 -12.00 -24.95
C PRO A 155 1.19 -12.92 -23.80
N PRO A 156 0.99 -14.23 -24.07
CA PRO A 156 0.65 -15.20 -23.02
C PRO A 156 1.64 -15.16 -21.85
N GLY A 157 1.13 -15.18 -20.62
CA GLY A 157 1.92 -15.12 -19.39
C GLY A 157 2.55 -13.75 -19.08
N LYS A 158 2.30 -12.71 -19.90
CA LYS A 158 2.71 -11.35 -19.62
C LYS A 158 1.56 -10.53 -19.02
N ARG A 159 1.89 -9.40 -18.42
CA ARG A 159 0.95 -8.46 -17.78
C ARG A 159 1.18 -7.05 -18.31
N VAL A 160 0.19 -6.19 -18.20
CA VAL A 160 0.36 -4.77 -18.49
C VAL A 160 1.16 -4.13 -17.38
N GLN A 161 2.32 -3.57 -17.72
CA GLN A 161 3.26 -3.01 -16.76
C GLN A 161 3.74 -1.62 -17.19
N THR A 162 4.04 -0.78 -16.20
CA THR A 162 4.74 0.49 -16.40
C THR A 162 5.98 0.56 -15.52
N ILE A 163 7.01 1.24 -16.01
CA ILE A 163 8.13 1.64 -15.17
C ILE A 163 7.78 3.00 -14.57
N ASN A 164 7.81 3.11 -13.26
CA ASN A 164 7.46 4.34 -12.57
C ASN A 164 8.50 5.43 -12.82
N GLY A 165 8.03 6.59 -13.22
CA GLY A 165 8.85 7.78 -13.37
C GLY A 165 9.19 8.46 -12.05
N PRO A 166 9.99 9.55 -12.09
CA PRO A 166 10.22 10.42 -10.94
C PRO A 166 8.89 10.96 -10.39
N GLY A 167 8.76 11.01 -9.06
CA GLY A 167 7.55 11.50 -8.39
C GLY A 167 6.43 10.48 -8.25
N SER A 168 6.67 9.21 -8.61
CA SER A 168 5.73 8.15 -8.31
C SER A 168 5.81 7.73 -6.82
N GLU A 169 4.69 7.27 -6.28
CA GLU A 169 4.56 6.86 -4.88
C GLU A 169 5.40 5.64 -4.48
N VAL A 170 6.02 4.97 -5.45
CA VAL A 170 6.82 3.74 -5.23
C VAL A 170 8.28 3.90 -5.62
N GLY A 171 8.67 5.09 -6.00
CA GLY A 171 10.04 5.40 -6.42
C GLY A 171 10.29 5.19 -7.91
N PRO A 172 11.27 5.91 -8.47
CA PRO A 172 11.68 5.80 -9.87
C PRO A 172 12.29 4.44 -10.19
N GLY A 173 12.00 3.93 -11.39
CA GLY A 173 12.55 2.68 -11.89
C GLY A 173 11.85 1.40 -11.39
N THR A 174 10.91 1.51 -10.47
CA THR A 174 10.13 0.38 -9.98
C THR A 174 9.05 0.00 -10.98
N VAL A 175 8.86 -1.30 -11.21
CA VAL A 175 7.84 -1.82 -12.12
C VAL A 175 6.52 -1.98 -11.40
N ALA A 176 5.47 -1.33 -11.91
CA ALA A 176 4.09 -1.55 -11.49
C ALA A 176 3.38 -2.49 -12.47
N THR A 177 2.79 -3.56 -11.96
CA THR A 177 1.87 -4.43 -12.70
C THR A 177 0.45 -3.93 -12.46
N TRP A 178 -0.21 -3.47 -13.52
CA TRP A 178 -1.56 -2.92 -13.44
C TRP A 178 -2.61 -4.00 -13.38
N GLY A 179 -3.68 -3.71 -12.65
CA GLY A 179 -4.82 -4.61 -12.47
C GLY A 179 -6.14 -3.86 -12.31
N THR A 180 -7.20 -4.64 -12.31
CA THR A 180 -8.54 -4.21 -11.93
C THR A 180 -8.84 -4.73 -10.52
N ALA A 181 -9.26 -3.86 -9.63
CA ALA A 181 -9.82 -4.23 -8.34
C ALA A 181 -11.15 -4.98 -8.56
N VAL A 182 -11.12 -6.31 -8.47
CA VAL A 182 -12.33 -7.15 -8.62
C VAL A 182 -13.12 -7.19 -7.33
N THR A 183 -12.44 -6.99 -6.20
CA THR A 183 -13.05 -6.81 -4.88
C THR A 183 -12.33 -5.68 -4.15
N ASP A 184 -13.09 -4.73 -3.61
CA ASP A 184 -12.62 -3.63 -2.79
C ASP A 184 -13.71 -3.32 -1.76
N GLU A 185 -13.66 -4.07 -0.65
CA GLU A 185 -14.64 -4.03 0.42
C GLU A 185 -13.99 -3.67 1.74
N VAL A 186 -14.45 -2.60 2.37
CA VAL A 186 -13.99 -2.12 3.69
C VAL A 186 -15.20 -1.86 4.56
N ASN A 187 -15.16 -2.40 5.78
CA ASN A 187 -16.17 -2.21 6.83
C ASN A 187 -15.47 -1.92 8.16
N VAL A 188 -14.96 -0.69 8.29
CA VAL A 188 -14.25 -0.20 9.48
C VAL A 188 -14.84 1.16 9.88
N PRO A 189 -16.15 1.24 10.20
CA PRO A 189 -16.84 2.50 10.44
C PRO A 189 -16.31 3.27 11.66
N TYR A 190 -15.75 2.57 12.65
CA TYR A 190 -15.12 3.18 13.83
C TYR A 190 -13.83 3.97 13.51
N PHE A 191 -13.19 3.70 12.37
CA PHE A 191 -12.12 4.53 11.80
C PHE A 191 -12.60 5.40 10.64
N ARG A 192 -13.92 5.46 10.40
CA ARG A 192 -14.56 6.25 9.33
C ARG A 192 -14.17 5.78 7.93
N TYR A 193 -14.04 4.44 7.73
CA TYR A 193 -13.82 3.79 6.45
C TYR A 193 -14.88 2.72 6.21
N GLU A 194 -15.70 2.95 5.18
CA GLU A 194 -16.75 2.01 4.81
C GLU A 194 -17.07 2.17 3.32
N TRP A 195 -16.81 1.12 2.55
CA TRP A 195 -17.19 1.07 1.14
C TRP A 195 -17.23 -0.36 0.61
N LYS A 196 -17.94 -0.53 -0.53
CA LYS A 196 -17.97 -1.76 -1.31
C LYS A 196 -18.02 -1.38 -2.78
N ARG A 197 -17.01 -1.76 -3.55
CA ARG A 197 -16.88 -1.44 -4.96
C ARG A 197 -16.04 -2.47 -5.70
N SER A 198 -16.04 -2.38 -7.05
CA SER A 198 -15.21 -3.17 -7.95
C SER A 198 -14.95 -2.43 -9.25
N GLY A 199 -14.12 -2.98 -10.13
CA GLY A 199 -13.87 -2.42 -11.46
C GLY A 199 -13.03 -1.14 -11.46
N ARG A 200 -12.29 -0.88 -10.37
CA ARG A 200 -11.44 0.29 -10.19
C ARG A 200 -9.96 -0.07 -10.30
N SER A 201 -9.11 0.92 -10.11
CA SER A 201 -7.66 0.75 -10.22
C SER A 201 -7.10 -0.16 -9.15
N SER A 202 -6.18 -1.00 -9.56
CA SER A 202 -5.28 -1.75 -8.70
C SER A 202 -3.93 -1.85 -9.36
N LYS A 203 -2.87 -1.97 -8.56
CA LYS A 203 -1.53 -2.29 -9.04
C LYS A 203 -0.74 -3.05 -8.00
N HIS A 204 0.14 -3.92 -8.46
CA HIS A 204 1.11 -4.63 -7.65
C HIS A 204 2.52 -4.13 -7.94
N ILE A 205 3.34 -4.05 -6.92
CA ILE A 205 4.72 -3.58 -7.00
C ILE A 205 5.57 -4.36 -6.00
N ALA A 206 6.69 -4.91 -6.46
CA ALA A 206 7.74 -5.37 -5.57
C ALA A 206 8.51 -4.17 -5.03
N PHE A 207 8.80 -4.13 -3.74
CA PHE A 207 9.52 -3.03 -3.11
C PHE A 207 10.84 -3.46 -2.48
N ASN A 208 11.78 -2.50 -2.43
CA ASN A 208 13.03 -2.60 -1.70
C ASN A 208 13.33 -1.23 -1.11
N TRP A 209 13.08 -1.09 0.18
CA TRP A 209 13.18 0.17 0.91
C TRP A 209 14.18 0.08 2.03
N SER A 210 14.80 1.21 2.36
CA SER A 210 15.73 1.30 3.47
C SER A 210 15.68 2.67 4.15
N GLY A 211 16.22 2.73 5.33
CA GLY A 211 16.42 3.96 6.10
C GLY A 211 17.75 3.97 6.84
N PRO A 212 18.05 5.11 7.49
CA PRO A 212 19.35 5.43 8.04
C PRO A 212 19.92 4.38 8.96
#